data_7f8bbc321f0b4f55ed58af7ff708b946
#
_entry.id   7f8bbc321f0b4f55ed58af7ff708b946
#
_cell.length_a   1.000
_cell.length_b   1.000
_cell.length_c   1.000
_cell.angle_alpha   90.00
_cell.angle_beta   90.00
_cell.angle_gamma   90.00
#
_symmetry.space_group_name_H-M   'P 1'
#
loop_
_entity.id
_entity.type
_entity.pdbx_description
1 polymer ?
#
loop_
_entity_poly.entity_id
_entity_poly.type
_entity_poly.pdbx_seq_one_letter_code
_entity_poly.pdbx_strand_id
1 'polypeptide(L)'
;MRIRTTPALVTAVLAAVIAVAGCSSAHPAASASTALAQSASTAPAESSTSFTMPNEVGHVLQDAQDDLQSVSGNSAYYSKSHDLLGNRHQILDRDWQVCTQNITEGATVSESDTVDFGVVKLSESCP
;
A
#
# COMPACT_ATOMS: atom_id res chain seq x y z
N MET A 1 -31.81 -24.83 -13.82
CA MET A 1 -31.17 -25.83 -12.98
C MET A 1 -30.14 -26.58 -13.81
N ARG A 2 -28.87 -26.12 -13.79
CA ARG A 2 -27.73 -26.88 -14.36
C ARG A 2 -26.48 -26.53 -13.54
N ILE A 3 -26.11 -27.44 -12.70
CA ILE A 3 -24.91 -27.46 -11.89
C ILE A 3 -23.75 -27.87 -12.82
N ARG A 4 -22.70 -27.06 -12.94
CA ARG A 4 -21.45 -27.47 -13.58
C ARG A 4 -20.37 -27.59 -12.52
N THR A 5 -20.08 -28.81 -12.19
CA THR A 5 -18.97 -29.26 -11.36
C THR A 5 -17.71 -29.30 -12.24
N THR A 6 -16.64 -28.63 -11.85
CA THR A 6 -15.30 -28.80 -12.45
C THR A 6 -14.36 -29.41 -11.42
N PRO A 7 -13.54 -30.41 -11.82
CA PRO A 7 -12.70 -31.15 -10.89
C PRO A 7 -11.36 -30.47 -10.62
N ALA A 8 -10.87 -30.71 -9.41
CA ALA A 8 -9.56 -30.36 -8.91
C ALA A 8 -8.43 -31.08 -9.66
N LEU A 9 -7.38 -30.35 -10.01
CA LEU A 9 -6.08 -30.91 -10.40
C LEU A 9 -5.07 -30.60 -9.30
N VAL A 10 -4.75 -31.63 -8.55
CA VAL A 10 -3.64 -31.70 -7.62
C VAL A 10 -2.37 -31.96 -8.43
N THR A 11 -1.40 -31.09 -8.36
CA THR A 11 -0.06 -31.36 -8.88
C THR A 11 0.96 -31.20 -7.74
N ALA A 12 1.44 -32.33 -7.28
CA ALA A 12 2.58 -32.46 -6.38
C ALA A 12 3.87 -32.37 -7.21
N VAL A 13 4.84 -31.58 -6.81
CA VAL A 13 6.22 -31.61 -7.32
C VAL A 13 7.24 -31.52 -6.20
N LEU A 14 7.92 -32.59 -6.10
CA LEU A 14 9.15 -33.04 -5.49
C LEU A 14 10.17 -31.98 -5.03
N ALA A 15 10.74 -32.31 -3.89
CA ALA A 15 11.97 -31.80 -3.29
C ALA A 15 13.22 -32.10 -4.13
N ALA A 16 14.15 -31.16 -4.19
CA ALA A 16 15.55 -31.41 -4.53
C ALA A 16 16.45 -30.75 -3.49
N VAL A 17 17.07 -31.59 -2.68
CA VAL A 17 18.16 -31.26 -1.74
C VAL A 17 19.46 -31.27 -2.53
N ILE A 18 20.22 -30.18 -2.50
CA ILE A 18 21.61 -30.17 -2.94
C ILE A 18 22.48 -29.71 -1.77
N ALA A 19 23.18 -30.65 -1.19
CA ALA A 19 24.27 -30.43 -0.27
C ALA A 19 25.56 -30.24 -1.08
N VAL A 20 26.32 -29.18 -0.84
CA VAL A 20 27.71 -29.06 -1.27
C VAL A 20 28.57 -28.73 -0.06
N ALA A 21 29.40 -29.71 0.27
CA ALA A 21 30.43 -29.64 1.30
C ALA A 21 31.71 -29.03 0.77
N GLY A 22 32.36 -28.22 1.59
CA GLY A 22 33.78 -28.22 1.85
C GLY A 22 34.75 -27.60 0.84
N CYS A 23 35.56 -26.67 1.32
CA CYS A 23 36.99 -26.83 1.39
C CYS A 23 37.66 -25.70 2.18
N SER A 24 38.31 -26.10 3.23
CA SER A 24 39.32 -25.32 3.96
C SER A 24 40.54 -25.06 3.10
N SER A 25 41.12 -23.89 3.18
CA SER A 25 42.57 -23.70 2.93
C SER A 25 43.12 -22.51 3.70
N ALA A 26 44.21 -22.78 4.34
CA ALA A 26 44.95 -22.05 5.33
C ALA A 26 45.59 -20.73 4.87
N HIS A 27 45.87 -19.92 5.89
CA HIS A 27 46.69 -18.70 5.99
C HIS A 27 48.05 -18.70 5.27
N PRO A 28 48.64 -17.50 4.98
CA PRO A 28 49.45 -16.87 6.01
C PRO A 28 49.32 -15.35 6.16
N ALA A 29 49.78 -14.91 7.32
CA ALA A 29 49.80 -13.55 7.82
C ALA A 29 50.72 -12.61 7.02
N ALA A 30 50.39 -11.34 6.95
CA ALA A 30 51.27 -10.22 7.31
C ALA A 30 50.64 -8.85 7.04
N SER A 31 50.89 -7.98 8.01
CA SER A 31 51.01 -6.52 7.91
C SER A 31 49.79 -5.66 8.14
N ALA A 32 49.86 -5.05 9.30
CA ALA A 32 49.05 -3.94 9.78
C ALA A 32 48.99 -2.76 8.80
N SER A 33 47.81 -2.28 8.53
CA SER A 33 47.58 -0.89 8.20
C SER A 33 46.29 -0.45 8.90
N THR A 34 46.48 0.42 9.87
CA THR A 34 45.46 1.12 10.60
C THR A 34 44.68 2.00 9.62
N ALA A 35 43.61 1.51 9.10
CA ALA A 35 42.60 2.32 8.43
C ALA A 35 41.41 2.47 9.41
N LEU A 36 41.26 3.69 9.88
CA LEU A 36 40.07 4.13 10.61
C LEU A 36 38.85 3.83 9.74
N ALA A 37 38.19 2.71 10.00
CA ALA A 37 36.90 2.44 9.44
C ALA A 37 35.92 3.43 10.09
N GLN A 38 35.60 4.47 9.37
CA GLN A 38 34.38 5.26 9.62
C GLN A 38 33.21 4.29 9.52
N SER A 39 32.64 3.97 10.64
CA SER A 39 31.33 3.36 10.70
C SER A 39 30.37 4.36 10.08
N ALA A 40 30.11 4.21 8.79
CA ALA A 40 28.94 4.80 8.17
C ALA A 40 27.73 4.17 8.88
N SER A 41 27.19 4.89 9.83
CA SER A 41 25.87 4.63 10.37
C SER A 41 24.92 4.80 9.20
N THR A 42 24.61 3.71 8.51
CA THR A 42 23.50 3.65 7.59
C THR A 42 22.26 3.74 8.46
N ALA A 43 21.76 4.97 8.65
CA ALA A 43 20.40 5.16 9.11
C ALA A 43 19.50 4.34 8.17
N PRO A 44 18.52 3.59 8.68
CA PRO A 44 17.53 2.98 7.83
C PRO A 44 16.96 4.11 6.97
N ALA A 45 17.08 4.01 5.65
CA ALA A 45 16.31 4.85 4.76
C ALA A 45 14.86 4.54 5.10
N GLU A 46 14.17 5.49 5.73
CA GLU A 46 12.72 5.44 5.82
C GLU A 46 12.25 5.37 4.38
N SER A 47 11.75 4.20 3.98
CA SER A 47 11.09 4.03 2.70
C SER A 47 9.84 4.90 2.79
N SER A 48 9.95 6.15 2.36
CA SER A 48 8.78 7.01 2.18
C SER A 48 7.99 6.40 1.04
N THR A 49 7.01 5.60 1.40
CA THR A 49 6.09 4.99 0.45
C THR A 49 5.25 6.12 -0.13
N SER A 50 5.39 6.35 -1.43
CA SER A 50 4.56 7.30 -2.15
C SER A 50 3.77 6.55 -3.21
N PHE A 51 2.57 7.02 -3.50
CA PHE A 51 1.70 6.46 -4.52
C PHE A 51 1.11 7.57 -5.42
N THR A 52 0.53 7.18 -6.53
CA THR A 52 -0.17 8.11 -7.43
C THR A 52 -1.63 8.19 -7.01
N MET A 53 -2.14 9.40 -6.82
CA MET A 53 -3.53 9.63 -6.45
C MET A 53 -4.49 9.14 -7.54
N PRO A 54 -5.40 8.20 -7.24
CA PRO A 54 -6.45 7.79 -8.18
C PRO A 54 -7.56 8.84 -8.28
N ASN A 55 -8.46 8.68 -9.26
CA ASN A 55 -9.65 9.50 -9.36
C ASN A 55 -10.79 8.84 -8.59
N GLU A 56 -11.10 9.38 -7.42
CA GLU A 56 -12.16 8.85 -6.57
C GLU A 56 -13.49 9.61 -6.71
N VAL A 57 -13.53 10.67 -7.50
CA VAL A 57 -14.75 11.44 -7.69
C VAL A 57 -15.82 10.60 -8.39
N GLY A 58 -16.98 10.49 -7.78
CA GLY A 58 -18.09 9.66 -8.25
C GLY A 58 -18.15 8.26 -7.65
N HIS A 59 -17.10 7.83 -6.95
CA HIS A 59 -17.07 6.53 -6.26
C HIS A 59 -17.81 6.60 -4.92
N VAL A 60 -18.22 5.44 -4.42
CA VAL A 60 -18.67 5.29 -3.03
C VAL A 60 -17.50 5.53 -2.10
N LEU A 61 -17.70 6.23 -0.99
CA LEU A 61 -16.61 6.58 -0.07
C LEU A 61 -15.86 5.34 0.45
N GLN A 62 -16.55 4.25 0.72
CA GLN A 62 -15.93 2.98 1.12
C GLN A 62 -14.97 2.47 0.04
N ASP A 63 -15.40 2.46 -1.21
CA ASP A 63 -14.59 1.96 -2.33
C ASP A 63 -13.36 2.85 -2.55
N ALA A 64 -13.53 4.17 -2.43
CA ALA A 64 -12.44 5.15 -2.50
C ALA A 64 -11.38 4.93 -1.42
N GLN A 65 -11.80 4.62 -0.20
CA GLN A 65 -10.88 4.31 0.90
C GLN A 65 -10.14 2.99 0.68
N ASP A 66 -10.84 1.96 0.21
CA ASP A 66 -10.25 0.66 -0.10
C ASP A 66 -9.23 0.77 -1.24
N ASP A 67 -9.53 1.60 -2.24
CA ASP A 67 -8.61 1.89 -3.35
C ASP A 67 -7.34 2.60 -2.88
N LEU A 68 -7.45 3.62 -2.03
CA LEU A 68 -6.28 4.28 -1.45
C LEU A 68 -5.39 3.32 -0.65
N GLN A 69 -5.98 2.41 0.13
CA GLN A 69 -5.24 1.38 0.84
C GLN A 69 -4.52 0.43 -0.12
N SER A 70 -5.17 0.08 -1.23
CA SER A 70 -4.60 -0.79 -2.26
C SER A 70 -3.42 -0.13 -2.97
N VAL A 71 -3.59 1.11 -3.48
CA VAL A 71 -2.55 1.81 -4.25
C VAL A 71 -1.38 2.28 -3.39
N SER A 72 -1.63 2.60 -2.12
CA SER A 72 -0.56 2.93 -1.16
C SER A 72 0.22 1.70 -0.69
N GLY A 73 -0.31 0.49 -0.89
CA GLY A 73 0.25 -0.74 -0.33
C GLY A 73 0.17 -0.80 1.21
N ASN A 74 -0.60 0.08 1.82
CA ASN A 74 -0.75 0.20 3.26
C ASN A 74 -2.23 0.04 3.65
N SER A 75 -2.60 -1.12 4.14
CA SER A 75 -3.98 -1.42 4.58
C SER A 75 -4.45 -0.59 5.78
N ALA A 76 -3.56 0.14 6.41
CA ALA A 76 -3.88 1.07 7.50
C ALA A 76 -3.87 2.53 7.03
N TYR A 77 -3.73 2.79 5.72
CA TYR A 77 -3.80 4.16 5.21
C TYR A 77 -5.18 4.76 5.50
N TYR A 78 -5.18 5.96 6.07
CA TYR A 78 -6.39 6.63 6.49
C TYR A 78 -6.59 7.94 5.73
N SER A 79 -7.73 8.06 5.03
CA SER A 79 -8.21 9.31 4.46
C SER A 79 -9.25 9.97 5.37
N LYS A 80 -9.37 11.27 5.28
CA LYS A 80 -10.45 12.04 5.91
C LYS A 80 -11.63 12.18 4.97
N SER A 81 -12.79 12.48 5.53
CA SER A 81 -13.97 12.85 4.76
C SER A 81 -14.81 13.89 5.51
N HIS A 82 -15.50 14.74 4.76
CA HIS A 82 -16.42 15.73 5.30
C HIS A 82 -17.67 15.86 4.43
N ASP A 83 -18.81 16.14 5.05
CA ASP A 83 -20.09 16.32 4.38
C ASP A 83 -20.16 17.72 3.74
N LEU A 84 -20.40 17.76 2.42
CA LEU A 84 -20.49 19.02 1.67
C LEU A 84 -21.81 19.77 1.85
N LEU A 85 -22.87 19.09 2.28
CA LEU A 85 -24.21 19.68 2.44
C LEU A 85 -24.60 19.95 3.89
N GLY A 86 -23.70 19.62 4.86
CA GLY A 86 -23.97 19.82 6.28
C GLY A 86 -22.79 19.48 7.16
N ASN A 87 -23.07 19.01 8.37
CA ASN A 87 -22.04 18.59 9.33
C ASN A 87 -22.38 17.18 9.86
N ARG A 88 -22.85 16.31 8.98
CA ARG A 88 -23.21 14.94 9.34
C ARG A 88 -21.95 14.09 9.44
N HIS A 89 -21.94 13.15 10.37
CA HIS A 89 -20.86 12.17 10.47
C HIS A 89 -21.09 11.00 9.50
N GLN A 90 -20.04 10.58 8.82
CA GLN A 90 -20.04 9.42 7.92
C GLN A 90 -19.91 8.13 8.75
N ILE A 91 -21.01 7.67 9.36
CA ILE A 91 -21.01 6.47 10.20
C ILE A 91 -20.88 5.19 9.36
N LEU A 92 -21.45 5.20 8.16
CA LEU A 92 -21.38 4.11 7.19
C LEU A 92 -20.88 4.69 5.87
N ASP A 93 -19.61 4.49 5.55
CA ASP A 93 -18.97 5.08 4.37
C ASP A 93 -19.61 4.62 3.07
N ARG A 94 -20.14 3.41 3.02
CA ARG A 94 -20.90 2.89 1.87
C ARG A 94 -22.19 3.65 1.52
N ASP A 95 -22.68 4.53 2.40
CA ASP A 95 -23.88 5.34 2.18
C ASP A 95 -23.56 6.72 1.60
N TRP A 96 -22.29 6.98 1.30
CA TRP A 96 -21.79 8.26 0.82
C TRP A 96 -21.06 8.12 -0.51
N GLN A 97 -21.16 9.14 -1.35
CA GLN A 97 -20.37 9.24 -2.57
C GLN A 97 -19.41 10.41 -2.51
N VAL A 98 -18.23 10.23 -3.12
CA VAL A 98 -17.21 11.27 -3.23
C VAL A 98 -17.59 12.26 -4.32
N CYS A 99 -17.62 13.53 -3.98
CA CYS A 99 -17.83 14.62 -4.92
C CYS A 99 -16.55 15.39 -5.22
N THR A 100 -15.67 15.51 -4.25
CA THR A 100 -14.38 16.20 -4.40
C THR A 100 -13.28 15.47 -3.66
N GLN A 101 -12.04 15.64 -4.14
CA GLN A 101 -10.83 15.21 -3.46
C GLN A 101 -9.83 16.37 -3.41
N ASN A 102 -9.12 16.52 -2.28
CA ASN A 102 -8.18 17.64 -2.09
C ASN A 102 -6.88 17.49 -2.87
N ILE A 103 -6.49 16.25 -3.20
CA ILE A 103 -5.30 15.94 -4.01
C ILE A 103 -5.78 15.51 -5.39
N THR A 104 -5.28 16.17 -6.43
CA THR A 104 -5.69 15.91 -7.81
C THR A 104 -5.26 14.52 -8.29
N GLU A 105 -6.10 13.86 -9.08
CA GLU A 105 -5.74 12.63 -9.81
C GLU A 105 -4.38 12.76 -10.50
N GLY A 106 -3.56 11.72 -10.41
CA GLY A 106 -2.23 11.66 -11.00
C GLY A 106 -1.12 12.33 -10.17
N ALA A 107 -1.46 13.08 -9.13
CA ALA A 107 -0.45 13.68 -8.24
C ALA A 107 0.23 12.60 -7.37
N THR A 108 1.49 12.85 -7.00
CA THR A 108 2.19 11.99 -6.06
C THR A 108 1.76 12.34 -4.64
N VAL A 109 1.34 11.31 -3.91
CA VAL A 109 0.93 11.37 -2.49
C VAL A 109 2.00 10.67 -1.67
N SER A 110 2.49 11.31 -0.61
CA SER A 110 3.36 10.69 0.40
C SER A 110 2.55 10.24 1.62
N GLU A 111 3.10 9.35 2.45
CA GLU A 111 2.42 8.90 3.67
C GLU A 111 2.14 10.02 4.68
N SER A 112 2.86 11.14 4.58
CA SER A 112 2.63 12.32 5.42
C SER A 112 1.48 13.20 4.92
N ASP A 113 1.03 13.01 3.68
CA ASP A 113 -0.06 13.79 3.12
C ASP A 113 -1.41 13.26 3.61
N THR A 114 -2.33 14.17 3.84
CA THR A 114 -3.69 13.80 4.21
C THR A 114 -4.60 13.92 3.00
N VAL A 115 -5.14 12.80 2.54
CA VAL A 115 -6.24 12.79 1.57
C VAL A 115 -7.54 13.11 2.30
N ASP A 116 -8.32 14.05 1.75
CA ASP A 116 -9.62 14.45 2.28
C ASP A 116 -10.67 14.48 1.17
N PHE A 117 -11.78 13.78 1.40
CA PHE A 117 -12.90 13.67 0.47
C PHE A 117 -14.08 14.54 0.90
N GLY A 118 -14.55 15.40 0.00
CA GLY A 118 -15.85 16.04 0.14
C GLY A 118 -16.96 15.10 -0.35
N VAL A 119 -17.90 14.75 0.52
CA VAL A 119 -18.90 13.72 0.24
C VAL A 119 -20.33 14.19 0.45
N VAL A 120 -21.27 13.50 -0.20
CA VAL A 120 -22.71 13.65 0.01
C VAL A 120 -23.34 12.26 0.17
N LYS A 121 -24.59 12.17 0.64
CA LYS A 121 -25.32 10.90 0.63
C LYS A 121 -25.54 10.41 -0.80
N LEU A 122 -25.59 9.08 -1.00
CA LEU A 122 -25.86 8.47 -2.32
C LEU A 122 -27.15 8.96 -2.98
N SER A 123 -28.13 9.41 -2.18
CA SER A 123 -29.40 9.97 -2.69
C SER A 123 -29.33 11.45 -3.03
N GLU A 124 -28.22 12.11 -2.80
CA GLU A 124 -27.99 13.53 -3.00
C GLU A 124 -27.09 13.78 -4.21
N SER A 125 -27.17 14.98 -4.77
CA SER A 125 -26.29 15.41 -5.87
C SER A 125 -25.12 16.18 -5.31
N CYS A 126 -23.97 16.04 -5.95
CA CYS A 126 -22.80 16.89 -5.69
C CYS A 126 -23.14 18.36 -5.96
N PRO A 127 -22.72 19.29 -5.09
CA PRO A 127 -22.95 20.73 -5.25
C PRO A 127 -22.19 21.34 -6.42
#